data_cc75bd4b1f2b26c3a3cb370a6a1552cf
#
_entry.id   cc75bd4b1f2b26c3a3cb370a6a1552cf
#
_cell.length_a   1.000
_cell.length_b   1.000
_cell.length_c   1.000
_cell.angle_alpha   90.00
_cell.angle_beta   90.00
_cell.angle_gamma   90.00
#
_symmetry.space_group_name_H-M   'P 1'
#
loop_
_entity.id
_entity.type
_entity.pdbx_description
1 polymer ?
#
loop_
_entity_poly.entity_id
_entity_poly.type
_entity_poly.pdbx_seq_one_letter_code
_entity_poly.pdbx_strand_id
1 'polypeptide(L)'
;RSNTDVAGVNDILENIASLNKSIKNSQILGNPALELQDQRNDLIDQLASYLPITVKYRDEEVGPGQFVEVLDVHFTASDGSKYTLISDSDFGHLDTGITDGLASLSITDASGNSFAGMEDLLGNGTLKGMFDILNKSGEFDKPASTIKGLGYYETSLNSLVKTFAEKFNEMNKAPDGTARPLFEKIDPNADWSAENIKIADGWANGSYGITASKNEVGGDIGSTANENIIAMIKALEDSQSFKGGEH
;
A
#
# COMPACT_ATOMS: atom_id res chain seq x y z
N ARG A 1 -0.63 0.37 -13.07
CA ARG A 1 -1.68 -0.67 -12.96
C ARG A 1 -2.85 -0.21 -12.09
N SER A 2 -2.65 0.32 -10.88
CA SER A 2 -3.76 0.75 -10.01
C SER A 2 -4.71 1.75 -10.68
N ASN A 3 -4.18 2.78 -11.32
CA ASN A 3 -4.99 3.76 -12.06
C ASN A 3 -5.72 3.14 -13.26
N THR A 4 -5.15 2.11 -13.89
CA THR A 4 -5.78 1.42 -15.02
C THR A 4 -6.94 0.56 -14.56
N ASP A 5 -6.82 -0.13 -13.42
CA ASP A 5 -7.88 -0.99 -12.89
C ASP A 5 -9.06 -0.14 -12.36
N VAL A 6 -8.78 0.98 -11.67
CA VAL A 6 -9.82 1.91 -11.20
C VAL A 6 -10.50 2.63 -12.38
N ALA A 7 -9.75 3.04 -13.41
CA ALA A 7 -10.34 3.58 -14.63
C ALA A 7 -11.27 2.56 -15.31
N GLY A 8 -10.86 1.28 -15.38
CA GLY A 8 -11.70 0.20 -15.88
C GLY A 8 -12.99 0.01 -15.08
N VAL A 9 -12.93 0.14 -13.75
CA VAL A 9 -14.14 0.12 -12.90
C VAL A 9 -15.05 1.30 -13.24
N ASN A 10 -14.51 2.50 -13.39
CA ASN A 10 -15.28 3.69 -13.74
C ASN A 10 -15.96 3.55 -15.12
N ASP A 11 -15.25 3.02 -16.11
CA ASP A 11 -15.82 2.72 -17.43
C ASP A 11 -16.97 1.71 -17.33
N ILE A 12 -16.85 0.69 -16.48
CA ILE A 12 -17.92 -0.29 -16.26
C ILE A 12 -19.14 0.37 -15.61
N LEU A 13 -18.96 1.23 -14.59
CA LEU A 13 -20.05 1.95 -13.93
C LEU A 13 -20.82 2.83 -14.91
N GLU A 14 -20.13 3.61 -15.74
CA GLU A 14 -20.73 4.46 -16.76
C GLU A 14 -21.50 3.62 -17.80
N ASN A 15 -20.93 2.51 -18.26
CA ASN A 15 -21.58 1.63 -19.24
C ASN A 15 -22.84 0.97 -18.68
N ILE A 16 -22.82 0.50 -17.42
CA ILE A 16 -24.02 -0.06 -16.77
C ILE A 16 -25.12 1.00 -16.67
N ALA A 17 -24.78 2.23 -16.24
CA ALA A 17 -25.75 3.33 -16.17
C ALA A 17 -26.35 3.68 -17.54
N SER A 18 -25.52 3.70 -18.59
CA SER A 18 -25.97 3.91 -19.97
C SER A 18 -26.91 2.79 -20.44
N LEU A 19 -26.58 1.53 -20.13
CA LEU A 19 -27.45 0.40 -20.45
C LEU A 19 -28.77 0.45 -19.66
N ASN A 20 -28.76 0.81 -18.38
CA ASN A 20 -29.97 1.03 -17.60
C ASN A 20 -30.91 2.03 -18.27
N LYS A 21 -30.38 3.18 -18.72
CA LYS A 21 -31.14 4.18 -19.44
C LYS A 21 -31.72 3.62 -20.75
N SER A 22 -30.95 2.84 -21.51
CA SER A 22 -31.37 2.25 -22.77
C SER A 22 -32.45 1.18 -22.57
N ILE A 23 -32.30 0.33 -21.55
CA ILE A 23 -33.28 -0.71 -21.18
C ILE A 23 -34.59 -0.05 -20.75
N LYS A 24 -34.52 0.97 -19.88
CA LYS A 24 -35.69 1.72 -19.41
C LYS A 24 -36.46 2.32 -20.57
N ASN A 25 -35.78 2.98 -21.50
CA ASN A 25 -36.42 3.56 -22.70
C ASN A 25 -37.07 2.50 -23.57
N SER A 26 -36.43 1.35 -23.75
CA SER A 26 -36.97 0.23 -24.52
C SER A 26 -38.20 -0.37 -23.84
N GLN A 27 -38.20 -0.55 -22.52
CA GLN A 27 -39.32 -1.07 -21.76
C GLN A 27 -40.53 -0.12 -21.77
N ILE A 28 -40.33 1.20 -21.73
CA ILE A 28 -41.40 2.20 -21.89
C ILE A 28 -42.08 2.07 -23.22
N LEU A 29 -41.34 1.68 -24.27
CA LEU A 29 -41.88 1.43 -25.62
C LEU A 29 -42.47 0.02 -25.79
N GLY A 30 -42.52 -0.78 -24.72
CA GLY A 30 -43.05 -2.13 -24.70
C GLY A 30 -42.11 -3.22 -25.21
N ASN A 31 -40.82 -2.92 -25.37
CA ASN A 31 -39.78 -3.87 -25.76
C ASN A 31 -38.97 -4.33 -24.54
N PRO A 32 -38.87 -5.64 -24.25
CA PRO A 32 -38.18 -6.14 -23.06
C PRO A 32 -36.65 -5.93 -23.04
N ALA A 33 -36.03 -5.58 -24.18
CA ALA A 33 -34.59 -5.29 -24.31
C ALA A 33 -33.66 -6.38 -23.77
N LEU A 34 -33.94 -7.65 -23.94
CA LEU A 34 -33.24 -8.79 -23.34
C LEU A 34 -31.73 -8.77 -23.66
N GLU A 35 -31.33 -8.44 -24.87
CA GLU A 35 -29.91 -8.36 -25.24
C GLU A 35 -29.15 -7.27 -24.46
N LEU A 36 -29.77 -6.12 -24.18
CA LEU A 36 -29.19 -5.05 -23.39
C LEU A 36 -29.10 -5.47 -21.89
N GLN A 37 -30.08 -6.25 -21.41
CA GLN A 37 -30.04 -6.80 -20.07
C GLN A 37 -28.90 -7.82 -19.92
N ASP A 38 -28.67 -8.68 -20.92
CA ASP A 38 -27.55 -9.63 -20.92
C ASP A 38 -26.20 -8.88 -20.92
N GLN A 39 -26.02 -7.87 -21.75
CA GLN A 39 -24.82 -7.03 -21.75
C GLN A 39 -24.60 -6.34 -20.40
N ARG A 40 -25.66 -5.83 -19.77
CA ARG A 40 -25.59 -5.24 -18.44
C ARG A 40 -25.15 -6.25 -17.38
N ASN A 41 -25.71 -7.46 -17.42
CA ASN A 41 -25.35 -8.51 -16.49
C ASN A 41 -23.87 -8.93 -16.61
N ASP A 42 -23.35 -9.02 -17.83
CA ASP A 42 -21.92 -9.28 -18.06
C ASP A 42 -21.02 -8.21 -17.43
N LEU A 43 -21.43 -6.93 -17.51
CA LEU A 43 -20.69 -5.83 -16.89
C LEU A 43 -20.80 -5.87 -15.34
N ILE A 44 -21.94 -6.26 -14.81
CA ILE A 44 -22.15 -6.46 -13.37
C ILE A 44 -21.23 -7.58 -12.84
N ASP A 45 -21.12 -8.69 -13.57
CA ASP A 45 -20.21 -9.79 -13.22
C ASP A 45 -18.73 -9.34 -13.26
N GLN A 46 -18.37 -8.54 -14.27
CA GLN A 46 -17.04 -7.92 -14.32
C GLN A 46 -16.80 -7.01 -13.12
N LEU A 47 -17.74 -6.12 -12.77
CA LEU A 47 -17.66 -5.23 -11.63
C LEU A 47 -17.50 -6.00 -10.32
N ALA A 48 -18.25 -7.10 -10.16
CA ALA A 48 -18.17 -7.98 -9.00
C ALA A 48 -16.79 -8.64 -8.81
N SER A 49 -15.99 -8.77 -9.87
CA SER A 49 -14.62 -9.26 -9.79
C SER A 49 -13.65 -8.25 -9.19
N TYR A 50 -13.95 -6.96 -9.30
CA TYR A 50 -13.10 -5.87 -8.78
C TYR A 50 -13.38 -5.55 -7.32
N LEU A 51 -14.66 -5.50 -6.91
CA LEU A 51 -15.08 -5.13 -5.56
C LEU A 51 -16.40 -5.83 -5.18
N PRO A 52 -16.67 -6.01 -3.87
CA PRO A 52 -17.91 -6.64 -3.42
C PRO A 52 -19.10 -5.72 -3.67
N ILE A 53 -20.04 -6.18 -4.48
CA ILE A 53 -21.25 -5.44 -4.81
C ILE A 53 -22.51 -6.21 -4.42
N THR A 54 -23.60 -5.46 -4.23
CA THR A 54 -24.96 -5.97 -4.10
C THR A 54 -25.82 -5.27 -5.13
N VAL A 55 -26.54 -6.06 -5.91
CA VAL A 55 -27.48 -5.56 -6.92
C VAL A 55 -28.90 -5.60 -6.36
N LYS A 56 -29.64 -4.53 -6.61
CA LYS A 56 -31.03 -4.41 -6.17
C LYS A 56 -31.90 -3.95 -7.34
N TYR A 57 -32.94 -4.70 -7.59
CA TYR A 57 -33.97 -4.35 -8.56
C TYR A 57 -35.16 -3.69 -7.84
N ARG A 58 -35.76 -2.70 -8.46
CA ARG A 58 -36.98 -2.04 -7.99
C ARG A 58 -37.83 -1.63 -9.17
N ASP A 59 -39.15 -1.58 -8.95
CA ASP A 59 -40.07 -1.05 -9.94
C ASP A 59 -40.18 0.47 -9.81
N GLU A 60 -40.13 1.17 -10.94
CA GLU A 60 -40.32 2.61 -11.03
C GLU A 60 -41.56 2.90 -11.90
N GLU A 61 -42.47 3.72 -11.38
CA GLU A 61 -43.65 4.15 -12.15
C GLU A 61 -43.24 5.28 -13.12
N VAL A 62 -43.35 5.00 -14.40
CA VAL A 62 -42.98 5.93 -15.52
C VAL A 62 -44.20 6.57 -16.17
N GLY A 63 -45.39 6.17 -15.76
CA GLY A 63 -46.68 6.69 -16.23
C GLY A 63 -47.81 6.05 -15.43
N PRO A 64 -49.06 6.55 -15.53
CA PRO A 64 -50.18 6.03 -14.76
C PRO A 64 -50.38 4.51 -14.93
N GLY A 65 -49.98 3.74 -13.88
CA GLY A 65 -50.04 2.28 -13.91
C GLY A 65 -49.02 1.58 -14.81
N GLN A 66 -48.00 2.29 -15.29
CA GLN A 66 -46.90 1.75 -16.08
C GLN A 66 -45.63 1.70 -15.25
N PHE A 67 -45.11 0.51 -15.02
CA PHE A 67 -43.92 0.26 -14.24
C PHE A 67 -42.81 -0.29 -15.13
N VAL A 68 -41.59 0.10 -14.87
CA VAL A 68 -40.37 -0.46 -15.46
C VAL A 68 -39.40 -0.88 -14.33
N GLU A 69 -38.64 -1.93 -14.61
CA GLU A 69 -37.61 -2.37 -13.67
C GLU A 69 -36.39 -1.48 -13.80
N VAL A 70 -35.93 -0.93 -12.68
CA VAL A 70 -34.69 -0.20 -12.58
C VAL A 70 -33.72 -0.91 -11.62
N LEU A 71 -32.42 -0.70 -11.84
CA LEU A 71 -31.37 -1.42 -11.15
C LEU A 71 -30.48 -0.43 -10.39
N ASP A 72 -30.26 -0.73 -9.12
CA ASP A 72 -29.28 -0.06 -8.27
C ASP A 72 -28.12 -1.03 -7.94
N VAL A 73 -26.89 -0.53 -7.93
CA VAL A 73 -25.69 -1.28 -7.53
C VAL A 73 -25.05 -0.60 -6.33
N HIS A 74 -24.80 -1.37 -5.28
CA HIS A 74 -24.17 -0.89 -4.07
C HIS A 74 -22.83 -1.60 -3.86
N PHE A 75 -21.78 -0.85 -3.58
CA PHE A 75 -20.58 -1.39 -2.95
C PHE A 75 -20.91 -1.78 -1.51
N THR A 76 -20.57 -3.00 -1.12
CA THR A 76 -20.76 -3.49 0.25
C THR A 76 -19.40 -3.57 0.94
N ALA A 77 -19.16 -2.63 1.85
CA ALA A 77 -17.93 -2.54 2.60
C ALA A 77 -17.78 -3.70 3.62
N SER A 78 -16.55 -3.97 4.04
CA SER A 78 -16.22 -5.03 5.00
C SER A 78 -16.83 -4.81 6.39
N ASP A 79 -17.18 -3.57 6.74
CA ASP A 79 -17.88 -3.20 7.96
C ASP A 79 -19.41 -3.31 7.85
N GLY A 80 -19.92 -3.70 6.68
CA GLY A 80 -21.35 -3.82 6.38
C GLY A 80 -22.00 -2.54 5.84
N SER A 81 -21.28 -1.42 5.76
CA SER A 81 -21.75 -0.19 5.16
C SER A 81 -21.99 -0.37 3.66
N LYS A 82 -22.96 0.38 3.11
CA LYS A 82 -23.30 0.31 1.69
C LYS A 82 -23.22 1.69 1.06
N TYR A 83 -22.58 1.75 -0.10
CA TYR A 83 -22.40 2.96 -0.90
C TYR A 83 -23.02 2.72 -2.28
N THR A 84 -23.95 3.58 -2.69
CA THR A 84 -24.67 3.42 -3.96
C THR A 84 -23.77 3.85 -5.11
N LEU A 85 -23.25 2.91 -5.87
CA LEU A 85 -22.42 3.18 -7.04
C LEU A 85 -23.26 3.50 -8.28
N ILE A 86 -24.42 2.88 -8.43
CA ILE A 86 -25.36 3.13 -9.51
C ILE A 86 -26.76 3.21 -8.91
N SER A 87 -27.50 4.24 -9.32
CA SER A 87 -28.93 4.38 -9.04
C SER A 87 -29.64 4.72 -10.35
N ASP A 88 -30.30 3.72 -10.92
CA ASP A 88 -30.88 3.79 -12.26
C ASP A 88 -29.83 4.23 -13.32
N SER A 89 -29.89 5.45 -13.81
CA SER A 89 -28.94 6.03 -14.78
C SER A 89 -27.89 6.95 -14.17
N ASP A 90 -27.98 7.23 -12.86
CA ASP A 90 -26.97 7.99 -12.15
C ASP A 90 -25.87 7.06 -11.64
N PHE A 91 -24.63 7.49 -11.72
CA PHE A 91 -23.48 6.68 -11.30
C PHE A 91 -22.41 7.50 -10.60
N GLY A 92 -21.73 6.85 -9.69
CA GLY A 92 -20.56 7.38 -9.01
C GLY A 92 -19.25 6.98 -9.68
N HIS A 93 -18.14 7.28 -9.06
CA HIS A 93 -16.81 6.93 -9.54
C HIS A 93 -15.85 6.65 -8.39
N LEU A 94 -14.76 5.98 -8.71
CA LEU A 94 -13.65 5.69 -7.82
C LEU A 94 -12.44 6.53 -8.23
N ASP A 95 -11.70 7.05 -7.23
CA ASP A 95 -10.44 7.75 -7.44
C ASP A 95 -9.35 7.16 -6.57
N THR A 96 -8.13 7.15 -7.11
CA THR A 96 -6.94 6.74 -6.38
C THR A 96 -6.03 7.92 -6.09
N GLY A 97 -5.36 7.88 -4.95
CA GLY A 97 -4.40 8.89 -4.53
C GLY A 97 -3.28 8.30 -3.71
N ILE A 98 -2.49 9.18 -3.13
CA ILE A 98 -1.47 8.84 -2.12
C ILE A 98 -1.76 9.69 -0.89
N THR A 99 -1.93 9.04 0.26
CA THR A 99 -2.13 9.70 1.54
C THR A 99 -1.11 9.13 2.52
N ASP A 100 -0.28 10.00 3.11
CA ASP A 100 0.79 9.62 4.04
C ASP A 100 1.74 8.54 3.47
N GLY A 101 2.03 8.62 2.16
CA GLY A 101 2.90 7.65 1.47
C GLY A 101 2.26 6.32 1.10
N LEU A 102 0.99 6.10 1.46
CA LEU A 102 0.22 4.91 1.13
C LEU A 102 -0.76 5.18 -0.01
N ALA A 103 -1.04 4.16 -0.81
CA ALA A 103 -2.07 4.23 -1.84
C ALA A 103 -3.45 4.35 -1.17
N SER A 104 -4.25 5.33 -1.59
CA SER A 104 -5.58 5.61 -1.06
C SER A 104 -6.65 5.44 -2.13
N LEU A 105 -7.85 5.06 -1.69
CA LEU A 105 -9.05 4.94 -2.51
C LEU A 105 -10.14 5.86 -1.95
N SER A 106 -10.78 6.62 -2.83
CA SER A 106 -12.03 7.30 -2.53
C SER A 106 -13.14 6.84 -3.47
N ILE A 107 -14.37 6.88 -2.97
CA ILE A 107 -15.57 6.57 -3.73
C ILE A 107 -16.47 7.79 -3.67
N THR A 108 -16.91 8.27 -4.83
CA THR A 108 -18.03 9.20 -4.95
C THR A 108 -19.26 8.40 -5.34
N ASP A 109 -20.33 8.46 -4.55
CA ASP A 109 -21.57 7.73 -4.81
C ASP A 109 -22.41 8.35 -5.95
N ALA A 110 -23.45 7.63 -6.38
CA ALA A 110 -24.37 8.11 -7.42
C ALA A 110 -25.09 9.44 -7.08
N SER A 111 -25.08 9.85 -5.82
CA SER A 111 -25.64 11.13 -5.34
C SER A 111 -24.60 12.24 -5.26
N GLY A 112 -23.33 11.96 -5.58
CA GLY A 112 -22.23 12.92 -5.54
C GLY A 112 -21.56 13.07 -4.17
N ASN A 113 -21.85 12.20 -3.19
CA ASN A 113 -21.16 12.23 -1.89
C ASN A 113 -19.84 11.47 -2.00
N SER A 114 -18.74 12.07 -1.52
CA SER A 114 -17.41 11.46 -1.56
C SER A 114 -17.01 10.89 -0.21
N PHE A 115 -16.40 9.71 -0.22
CA PHE A 115 -15.94 8.95 0.93
C PHE A 115 -14.48 8.55 0.70
N ALA A 116 -13.61 8.92 1.63
CA ALA A 116 -12.18 8.55 1.60
C ALA A 116 -11.88 7.35 2.51
N GLY A 117 -10.70 6.76 2.36
CA GLY A 117 -10.27 5.62 3.19
C GLY A 117 -10.97 4.31 2.81
N MET A 118 -11.44 4.18 1.58
CA MET A 118 -12.19 3.03 1.12
C MET A 118 -11.32 1.79 0.87
N GLU A 119 -10.01 1.96 0.72
CA GLU A 119 -9.03 0.87 0.60
C GLU A 119 -9.09 -0.11 1.77
N ASP A 120 -9.30 0.38 2.98
CA ASP A 120 -9.40 -0.45 4.19
C ASP A 120 -10.76 -1.17 4.31
N LEU A 121 -11.76 -0.68 3.61
CA LEU A 121 -13.12 -1.22 3.61
C LEU A 121 -13.39 -2.20 2.46
N LEU A 122 -12.42 -2.44 1.58
CA LEU A 122 -12.51 -3.47 0.56
C LEU A 122 -12.45 -4.87 1.21
N GLY A 123 -13.55 -5.60 1.18
CA GLY A 123 -13.63 -6.93 1.79
C GLY A 123 -12.93 -8.02 0.95
N ASN A 124 -13.07 -7.94 -0.37
CA ASN A 124 -12.52 -8.88 -1.35
C ASN A 124 -12.43 -8.22 -2.75
N GLY A 125 -12.04 -8.99 -3.75
CA GLY A 125 -11.94 -8.57 -5.14
C GLY A 125 -10.53 -8.12 -5.55
N THR A 126 -10.38 -7.82 -6.83
CA THR A 126 -9.09 -7.44 -7.44
C THR A 126 -8.51 -6.18 -6.81
N LEU A 127 -9.37 -5.17 -6.52
CA LEU A 127 -8.92 -3.93 -5.88
C LEU A 127 -8.37 -4.21 -4.47
N LYS A 128 -9.02 -5.07 -3.68
CA LYS A 128 -8.50 -5.48 -2.36
C LYS A 128 -7.09 -6.05 -2.46
N GLY A 129 -6.89 -7.02 -3.37
CA GLY A 129 -5.56 -7.62 -3.57
C GLY A 129 -4.50 -6.59 -3.99
N MET A 130 -4.87 -5.64 -4.82
CA MET A 130 -3.99 -4.55 -5.25
C MET A 130 -3.58 -3.64 -4.09
N PHE A 131 -4.52 -3.15 -3.28
CA PHE A 131 -4.23 -2.29 -2.13
C PHE A 131 -3.46 -3.05 -1.04
N ASP A 132 -3.71 -4.34 -0.85
CA ASP A 132 -2.93 -5.18 0.06
C ASP A 132 -1.46 -5.27 -0.38
N ILE A 133 -1.19 -5.44 -1.68
CA ILE A 133 0.18 -5.46 -2.22
C ILE A 133 0.85 -4.08 -2.06
N LEU A 134 0.11 -2.99 -2.23
CA LEU A 134 0.67 -1.64 -2.13
C LEU A 134 0.94 -1.21 -0.69
N ASN A 135 0.02 -1.49 0.23
CA ASN A 135 0.00 -0.85 1.55
C ASN A 135 0.41 -1.78 2.69
N LYS A 136 0.14 -3.11 2.62
CA LYS A 136 0.35 -3.98 3.78
C LYS A 136 1.81 -4.13 4.16
N SER A 137 2.08 -3.97 5.44
CA SER A 137 3.41 -4.10 6.05
C SER A 137 3.61 -5.43 6.78
N GLY A 138 2.70 -6.38 6.63
CA GLY A 138 2.81 -7.70 7.25
C GLY A 138 2.81 -7.63 8.77
N GLU A 139 3.83 -8.18 9.41
CA GLU A 139 3.97 -8.19 10.88
C GLU A 139 4.20 -6.79 11.50
N PHE A 140 4.48 -5.77 10.67
CA PHE A 140 4.62 -4.38 11.13
C PHE A 140 3.30 -3.64 11.18
N ASP A 141 2.23 -4.21 10.62
CA ASP A 141 0.88 -3.64 10.70
C ASP A 141 0.34 -3.67 12.14
N LYS A 142 -0.64 -2.82 12.42
CA LYS A 142 -1.39 -2.83 13.70
C LYS A 142 -2.91 -2.88 13.41
N PRO A 143 -3.56 -4.03 13.52
CA PRO A 143 -3.04 -5.34 13.93
C PRO A 143 -2.13 -5.99 12.88
N ALA A 144 -1.25 -6.89 13.32
CA ALA A 144 -0.32 -7.58 12.45
C ALA A 144 -1.04 -8.38 11.36
N SER A 145 -0.61 -8.23 10.12
CA SER A 145 -1.13 -8.92 8.94
C SER A 145 -0.14 -10.00 8.50
N THR A 146 -0.65 -11.08 7.89
CA THR A 146 0.17 -12.09 7.22
C THR A 146 0.55 -11.69 5.78
N ILE A 147 -0.05 -10.63 5.25
CA ILE A 147 0.20 -10.16 3.89
C ILE A 147 1.44 -9.27 3.89
N LYS A 148 2.46 -9.67 3.13
CA LYS A 148 3.71 -8.94 2.94
C LYS A 148 3.62 -8.12 1.65
N GLY A 149 3.13 -6.90 1.78
CA GLY A 149 3.11 -5.91 0.69
C GLY A 149 4.43 -5.14 0.58
N LEU A 150 4.45 -4.08 -0.22
CA LEU A 150 5.64 -3.23 -0.41
C LEU A 150 6.12 -2.61 0.91
N GLY A 151 5.19 -2.19 1.77
CA GLY A 151 5.51 -1.65 3.08
C GLY A 151 6.28 -2.63 3.99
N TYR A 152 6.05 -3.94 3.85
CA TYR A 152 6.84 -4.95 4.56
C TYR A 152 8.31 -4.92 4.15
N TYR A 153 8.58 -4.92 2.84
CA TYR A 153 9.95 -4.93 2.33
C TYR A 153 10.69 -3.63 2.64
N GLU A 154 10.01 -2.49 2.53
CA GLU A 154 10.55 -1.19 2.90
C GLU A 154 10.93 -1.16 4.39
N THR A 155 10.02 -1.55 5.28
CA THR A 155 10.28 -1.58 6.73
C THR A 155 11.40 -2.57 7.09
N SER A 156 11.42 -3.73 6.43
CA SER A 156 12.50 -4.72 6.62
C SER A 156 13.85 -4.15 6.18
N LEU A 157 13.92 -3.47 5.04
CA LEU A 157 15.14 -2.84 4.55
C LEU A 157 15.61 -1.73 5.50
N ASN A 158 14.71 -0.88 5.97
CA ASN A 158 15.04 0.18 6.92
C ASN A 158 15.54 -0.38 8.26
N SER A 159 14.96 -1.49 8.73
CA SER A 159 15.43 -2.21 9.92
C SER A 159 16.83 -2.80 9.73
N LEU A 160 17.11 -3.36 8.55
CA LEU A 160 18.45 -3.84 8.19
C LEU A 160 19.47 -2.70 8.19
N VAL A 161 19.15 -1.58 7.54
CA VAL A 161 20.01 -0.39 7.48
C VAL A 161 20.33 0.12 8.89
N LYS A 162 19.33 0.25 9.74
CA LYS A 162 19.50 0.65 11.14
C LYS A 162 20.45 -0.29 11.88
N THR A 163 20.15 -1.58 11.85
CA THR A 163 20.96 -2.60 12.56
C THR A 163 22.40 -2.59 12.09
N PHE A 164 22.60 -2.52 10.78
CA PHE A 164 23.93 -2.44 10.18
C PHE A 164 24.69 -1.18 10.61
N ALA A 165 24.10 -0.01 10.44
CA ALA A 165 24.74 1.26 10.75
C ALA A 165 25.09 1.37 12.24
N GLU A 166 24.14 1.06 13.14
CA GLU A 166 24.36 1.11 14.58
C GLU A 166 25.44 0.13 15.03
N LYS A 167 25.43 -1.11 14.51
CA LYS A 167 26.42 -2.13 14.84
C LYS A 167 27.83 -1.71 14.42
N PHE A 168 28.01 -1.30 13.20
CA PHE A 168 29.33 -0.91 12.69
C PHE A 168 29.84 0.41 13.32
N ASN A 169 28.95 1.35 13.62
CA ASN A 169 29.31 2.56 14.36
C ASN A 169 29.79 2.21 15.79
N GLU A 170 29.11 1.28 16.46
CA GLU A 170 29.51 0.81 17.79
C GLU A 170 30.89 0.10 17.75
N MET A 171 31.09 -0.74 16.75
CA MET A 171 32.35 -1.45 16.55
C MET A 171 33.52 -0.51 16.23
N ASN A 172 33.26 0.63 15.59
CA ASN A 172 34.30 1.58 15.20
C ASN A 172 34.65 2.63 16.28
N LYS A 173 34.01 2.62 17.46
CA LYS A 173 34.41 3.49 18.55
C LYS A 173 35.89 3.33 18.85
N ALA A 174 36.55 4.42 19.25
CA ALA A 174 37.91 4.37 19.73
C ALA A 174 38.03 3.54 21.05
N PRO A 175 39.22 3.10 21.44
CA PRO A 175 39.44 2.36 22.69
C PRO A 175 38.94 3.10 23.95
N ASP A 176 39.01 4.43 23.96
CA ASP A 176 38.52 5.31 25.02
C ASP A 176 36.99 5.53 24.96
N GLY A 177 36.29 4.91 24.01
CA GLY A 177 34.86 5.07 23.81
C GLY A 177 34.45 6.27 22.96
N THR A 178 35.41 7.08 22.47
CA THR A 178 35.11 8.20 21.58
C THR A 178 34.42 7.71 20.31
N ALA A 179 33.30 8.34 19.95
CA ALA A 179 32.53 7.99 18.77
C ALA A 179 33.32 8.28 17.45
N ARG A 180 33.39 7.27 16.60
CA ARG A 180 33.98 7.35 15.26
C ARG A 180 33.01 6.68 14.26
N PRO A 181 31.82 7.28 14.01
CA PRO A 181 30.81 6.63 13.21
C PRO A 181 31.30 6.40 11.78
N LEU A 182 30.98 5.24 11.20
CA LEU A 182 31.18 4.94 9.79
C LEU A 182 30.01 5.42 8.94
N PHE A 183 28.82 5.45 9.54
CA PHE A 183 27.57 5.85 8.91
C PHE A 183 26.88 6.93 9.73
N GLU A 184 26.23 7.85 9.05
CA GLU A 184 25.42 8.92 9.63
C GLU A 184 24.08 9.03 8.91
N LYS A 185 23.12 9.65 9.57
CA LYS A 185 21.86 10.03 8.94
C LYS A 185 22.04 11.28 8.08
N ILE A 186 21.39 11.35 6.93
CA ILE A 186 21.34 12.57 6.10
C ILE A 186 20.55 13.65 6.85
N ASP A 187 19.35 13.29 7.35
CA ASP A 187 18.58 14.09 8.29
C ASP A 187 18.69 13.45 9.70
N PRO A 188 19.40 14.10 10.66
CA PRO A 188 19.61 13.55 11.99
C PRO A 188 18.30 13.40 12.81
N ASN A 189 17.24 14.14 12.46
CA ASN A 189 15.95 14.09 13.16
C ASN A 189 15.04 12.97 12.67
N ALA A 190 15.28 12.44 11.47
CA ALA A 190 14.53 11.30 10.93
C ALA A 190 15.12 9.96 11.41
N ASP A 191 14.35 8.89 11.27
CA ASP A 191 14.83 7.53 11.57
C ASP A 191 15.84 7.04 10.53
N TRP A 192 16.62 5.99 10.90
CA TRP A 192 17.44 5.27 9.94
C TRP A 192 16.56 4.64 8.85
N SER A 193 16.92 4.89 7.61
CA SER A 193 16.27 4.26 6.46
C SER A 193 17.27 4.12 5.30
N ALA A 194 16.89 3.36 4.27
CA ALA A 194 17.67 3.22 3.06
C ALA A 194 17.88 4.57 2.33
N GLU A 195 16.96 5.50 2.50
CA GLU A 195 17.04 6.86 1.95
C GLU A 195 17.78 7.84 2.88
N ASN A 196 17.88 7.50 4.18
CA ASN A 196 18.44 8.39 5.21
C ASN A 196 19.73 7.84 5.82
N ILE A 197 20.61 7.27 5.00
CA ILE A 197 21.95 6.83 5.39
C ILE A 197 22.99 7.42 4.46
N LYS A 198 24.12 7.85 5.04
CA LYS A 198 25.31 8.27 4.31
C LYS A 198 26.56 7.77 5.01
N ILE A 199 27.70 7.82 4.32
CA ILE A 199 29.03 7.69 4.94
C ILE A 199 29.24 8.88 5.88
N ALA A 200 29.72 8.61 7.10
CA ALA A 200 29.98 9.65 8.08
C ALA A 200 31.02 10.67 7.59
N ASP A 201 30.74 11.94 7.78
CA ASP A 201 31.60 13.04 7.27
C ASP A 201 33.01 12.96 7.85
N GLY A 202 33.16 12.60 9.13
CA GLY A 202 34.46 12.47 9.79
C GLY A 202 35.31 11.32 9.22
N TRP A 203 34.67 10.22 8.78
CA TRP A 203 35.37 9.15 8.09
C TRP A 203 35.70 9.53 6.65
N ALA A 204 34.76 10.11 5.95
CA ALA A 204 34.94 10.54 4.56
C ALA A 204 36.06 11.56 4.36
N ASN A 205 36.24 12.47 5.31
CA ASN A 205 37.29 13.51 5.27
C ASN A 205 38.61 13.10 5.93
N GLY A 206 38.71 11.88 6.48
CA GLY A 206 39.90 11.34 7.10
C GLY A 206 40.20 11.86 8.52
N SER A 207 39.22 12.50 9.20
CA SER A 207 39.38 12.91 10.62
C SER A 207 39.63 11.71 11.54
N TYR A 208 39.12 10.55 11.19
CA TYR A 208 39.43 9.27 11.80
C TYR A 208 39.27 8.16 10.75
N GLY A 209 39.92 7.01 11.04
CA GLY A 209 39.84 5.81 10.22
C GLY A 209 39.04 4.69 10.89
N ILE A 210 39.17 3.49 10.33
CA ILE A 210 38.67 2.28 10.95
C ILE A 210 39.51 1.99 12.18
N THR A 211 38.87 1.79 13.33
CA THR A 211 39.52 1.37 14.58
C THR A 211 40.00 -0.07 14.44
N ALA A 212 41.32 -0.26 14.31
CA ALA A 212 41.89 -1.58 14.04
C ALA A 212 41.88 -2.46 15.30
N SER A 213 42.15 -1.88 16.47
CA SER A 213 42.19 -2.56 17.76
C SER A 213 41.50 -1.71 18.83
N LYS A 214 40.90 -2.37 19.81
CA LYS A 214 40.37 -1.76 21.05
C LYS A 214 41.25 -1.98 22.25
N ASN A 215 42.34 -2.70 22.10
CA ASN A 215 43.27 -2.98 23.14
C ASN A 215 44.39 -1.93 23.13
N GLU A 216 44.41 -1.04 24.14
CA GLU A 216 45.55 -0.17 24.38
C GLU A 216 46.58 -0.94 25.19
N VAL A 217 47.70 -1.28 24.56
CA VAL A 217 48.84 -1.83 25.24
C VAL A 217 49.89 -0.73 25.35
N GLY A 218 49.92 -0.05 26.50
CA GLY A 218 51.00 0.89 26.84
C GLY A 218 51.20 2.09 25.90
N GLY A 219 50.13 2.56 25.25
CA GLY A 219 50.19 3.72 24.36
C GLY A 219 50.62 3.43 22.91
N ASP A 220 51.10 2.22 22.62
CA ASP A 220 51.41 1.76 21.26
C ASP A 220 50.46 0.63 20.87
N ILE A 221 49.51 0.92 19.97
CA ILE A 221 48.77 -0.10 19.26
C ILE A 221 49.78 -0.78 18.34
N GLY A 222 50.21 -2.01 18.70
CA GLY A 222 51.15 -2.74 17.85
C GLY A 222 50.66 -2.83 16.42
N SER A 223 51.58 -2.70 15.45
CA SER A 223 51.23 -2.71 13.99
C SER A 223 50.55 -4.00 13.53
N THR A 224 50.41 -4.98 14.41
CA THR A 224 49.71 -6.27 14.17
C THR A 224 48.37 -6.37 14.89
N ALA A 225 47.96 -5.35 15.66
CA ALA A 225 46.70 -5.35 16.41
C ALA A 225 45.56 -5.02 15.42
N ASN A 226 44.79 -6.02 15.02
CA ASN A 226 43.73 -5.93 14.04
C ASN A 226 42.45 -6.71 14.42
N GLU A 227 42.35 -7.06 15.72
CA GLU A 227 41.23 -7.88 16.23
C GLU A 227 39.87 -7.26 15.99
N ASN A 228 39.76 -5.92 16.04
CA ASN A 228 38.49 -5.25 15.75
C ASN A 228 38.10 -5.30 14.29
N ILE A 229 39.11 -5.20 13.37
CA ILE A 229 38.85 -5.40 11.94
C ILE A 229 38.38 -6.84 11.66
N ILE A 230 39.04 -7.82 12.28
CA ILE A 230 38.62 -9.23 12.17
C ILE A 230 37.21 -9.42 12.71
N ALA A 231 36.87 -8.80 13.84
CA ALA A 231 35.53 -8.83 14.42
C ALA A 231 34.49 -8.18 13.49
N MET A 232 34.83 -7.06 12.82
CA MET A 232 33.97 -6.42 11.84
C MET A 232 33.72 -7.31 10.62
N ILE A 233 34.78 -7.97 10.09
CA ILE A 233 34.66 -8.91 8.97
C ILE A 233 33.74 -10.07 9.38
N LYS A 234 33.97 -10.65 10.55
CA LYS A 234 33.14 -11.73 11.07
C LYS A 234 31.69 -11.29 11.27
N ALA A 235 31.46 -10.05 11.69
CA ALA A 235 30.13 -9.49 11.85
C ALA A 235 29.36 -9.37 10.51
N LEU A 236 30.05 -9.31 9.36
CA LEU A 236 29.43 -9.37 8.02
C LEU A 236 29.04 -10.79 7.61
N GLU A 237 29.74 -11.80 8.16
CA GLU A 237 29.52 -13.21 7.87
C GLU A 237 28.48 -13.83 8.83
N ASP A 238 28.37 -13.31 10.06
CA ASP A 238 27.44 -13.79 11.06
C ASP A 238 26.01 -13.38 10.74
N SER A 239 25.06 -14.29 10.96
CA SER A 239 23.63 -14.00 10.87
C SER A 239 23.25 -12.84 11.80
N GLN A 240 22.54 -11.86 11.24
CA GLN A 240 22.05 -10.70 11.97
C GLN A 240 20.54 -10.79 12.09
N SER A 241 20.03 -10.69 13.31
CA SER A 241 18.60 -10.55 13.54
C SER A 241 18.19 -9.09 13.39
N PHE A 242 17.28 -8.81 12.49
CA PHE A 242 16.59 -7.53 12.40
C PHE A 242 15.09 -7.79 12.28
N LYS A 243 14.29 -6.81 12.70
CA LYS A 243 12.83 -6.98 12.70
C LYS A 243 12.35 -7.16 11.27
N GLY A 244 11.75 -8.34 10.95
CA GLY A 244 11.26 -8.71 9.62
C GLY A 244 12.19 -9.63 8.80
N GLY A 245 13.31 -10.09 9.35
CA GLY A 245 14.18 -11.04 8.68
C GLY A 245 15.18 -11.70 9.61
N GLU A 246 15.41 -13.00 9.43
CA GLU A 246 16.58 -13.74 9.88
C GLU A 246 17.36 -14.14 8.63
N HIS A 247 18.61 -13.76 8.55
CA HIS A 247 19.56 -14.20 7.50
C HIS A 247 20.91 -14.52 8.11
#